data_bd4d8ddb14bd089cb2603eabd0eb2f51
#
_entry.id   bd4d8ddb14bd089cb2603eabd0eb2f51
#
_cell.length_a   1.000
_cell.length_b   1.000
_cell.length_c   1.000
_cell.angle_alpha   90.00
_cell.angle_beta   90.00
_cell.angle_gamma   90.00
#
_symmetry.space_group_name_H-M   'P 1'
#
loop_
_entity.id
_entity.type
_entity.pdbx_description
1 polymer ?
#
loop_
_entity_poly.entity_id
_entity_poly.type
_entity_poly.pdbx_seq_one_letter_code
_entity_poly.pdbx_strand_id
1 'polypeptide(L)'
;VKIRPAGLLDLARIEEMHRSADIRLSQAEPPAARLWSLLSSTLSAILPLSQETLMYVAEENGKVVGFIQASGQPLGLDLRRATVLQVLNLQVAEESDSEVVAPALVEHLSDQALERGALRLFVRLPERDPLLPAFRLRGFRQYATEVVVYADKPEPRSDRFPDGVRPVKRGDNRMLYQLYRKGTPQGVSQLEAPTYREWRALHGGEWTGRLAARGSDKQEYVVDRVEIVGWVKAERSTGARPDTLNFMALPEGPLPGELADYGLSLLKDSETPAWSSLRHYDSHMIDALRGRGFGVLLTQLLLVKELAIRVPVREKGLVPSFG
;
A
#
# COMPACT_ATOMS: atom_id res chain seq x y z
N VAL A 1 15.58 -23.72 -10.05
CA VAL A 1 14.40 -23.28 -9.26
C VAL A 1 13.13 -23.60 -10.04
N LYS A 2 12.21 -24.31 -9.44
CA LYS A 2 10.87 -24.58 -9.99
C LYS A 2 9.87 -23.68 -9.28
N ILE A 3 9.05 -22.94 -10.05
CA ILE A 3 8.01 -22.08 -9.45
C ILE A 3 6.65 -22.70 -9.72
N ARG A 4 5.80 -22.73 -8.68
CA ARG A 4 4.45 -23.27 -8.74
C ARG A 4 3.50 -22.48 -7.83
N PRO A 5 2.19 -22.57 -8.04
CA PRO A 5 1.21 -22.05 -7.09
C PRO A 5 1.42 -22.67 -5.70
N ALA A 6 1.25 -21.85 -4.65
CA ALA A 6 1.30 -22.34 -3.26
C ALA A 6 0.08 -23.21 -2.97
N GLY A 7 0.31 -24.34 -2.30
CA GLY A 7 -0.72 -25.24 -1.80
C GLY A 7 -0.87 -25.16 -0.27
N LEU A 8 -1.87 -25.85 0.27
CA LEU A 8 -2.10 -25.88 1.72
C LEU A 8 -0.92 -26.44 2.51
N LEU A 9 -0.18 -27.37 1.92
CA LEU A 9 1.00 -27.98 2.56
C LEU A 9 2.18 -27.03 2.66
N ASP A 10 2.22 -25.97 1.84
CA ASP A 10 3.31 -24.99 1.85
C ASP A 10 3.12 -23.94 2.96
N LEU A 11 1.88 -23.78 3.47
CA LEU A 11 1.55 -22.70 4.39
C LEU A 11 2.39 -22.69 5.67
N ALA A 12 2.69 -23.87 6.21
CA ALA A 12 3.52 -23.99 7.41
C ALA A 12 4.95 -23.45 7.16
N ARG A 13 5.53 -23.76 6.00
CA ARG A 13 6.88 -23.29 5.64
C ARG A 13 6.87 -21.81 5.30
N ILE A 14 5.84 -21.31 4.61
CA ILE A 14 5.64 -19.89 4.32
C ILE A 14 5.54 -19.10 5.63
N GLU A 15 4.74 -19.57 6.58
CA GLU A 15 4.59 -18.92 7.89
C GLU A 15 5.90 -18.91 8.69
N GLU A 16 6.66 -20.01 8.64
CA GLU A 16 7.98 -20.10 9.26
C GLU A 16 8.96 -19.07 8.67
N MET A 17 9.03 -18.99 7.35
CA MET A 17 9.88 -18.00 6.65
C MET A 17 9.47 -16.57 7.00
N HIS A 18 8.18 -16.28 7.02
CA HIS A 18 7.66 -14.96 7.39
C HIS A 18 8.01 -14.61 8.84
N ARG A 19 7.81 -15.51 9.77
CA ARG A 19 8.16 -15.35 11.18
C ARG A 19 9.67 -15.13 11.38
N SER A 20 10.50 -15.86 10.67
CA SER A 20 11.96 -15.70 10.75
C SER A 20 12.41 -14.32 10.26
N ALA A 21 11.78 -13.79 9.21
CA ALA A 21 12.03 -12.43 8.73
C ALA A 21 11.60 -11.37 9.76
N ASP A 22 10.43 -11.52 10.37
CA ASP A 22 9.92 -10.60 11.41
C ASP A 22 10.81 -10.62 12.66
N ILE A 23 11.30 -11.78 13.09
CA ILE A 23 12.22 -11.89 14.23
C ILE A 23 13.52 -11.16 13.93
N ARG A 24 14.08 -11.31 12.74
CA ARG A 24 15.30 -10.58 12.32
C ARG A 24 15.11 -9.08 12.32
N LEU A 25 14.00 -8.60 11.77
CA LEU A 25 13.66 -7.19 11.77
C LEU A 25 13.46 -6.67 13.20
N SER A 26 12.87 -7.48 14.09
CA SER A 26 12.67 -7.10 15.50
C SER A 26 13.94 -7.12 16.34
N GLN A 27 14.95 -7.89 15.96
CA GLN A 27 16.26 -7.95 16.63
C GLN A 27 17.27 -6.94 16.07
N ALA A 28 16.99 -6.37 14.89
CA ALA A 28 17.86 -5.37 14.31
C ALA A 28 17.85 -4.08 15.13
N GLU A 29 19.01 -3.51 15.40
CA GLU A 29 19.15 -2.14 15.89
C GLU A 29 19.18 -1.19 14.68
N PRO A 30 18.43 -0.11 14.70
CA PRO A 30 17.88 0.69 15.81
C PRO A 30 16.40 0.39 16.13
N PRO A 31 15.81 1.00 17.16
CA PRO A 31 14.39 0.84 17.56
C PRO A 31 13.39 1.00 16.42
N ALA A 32 13.73 1.81 15.42
CA ALA A 32 12.95 1.97 14.18
C ALA A 32 12.70 0.64 13.45
N ALA A 33 13.65 -0.29 13.46
CA ALA A 33 13.48 -1.59 12.82
C ALA A 33 12.47 -2.48 13.54
N ARG A 34 12.38 -2.38 14.88
CA ARG A 34 11.39 -3.11 15.70
C ARG A 34 9.98 -2.57 15.44
N LEU A 35 9.84 -1.25 15.40
CA LEU A 35 8.58 -0.60 15.07
C LEU A 35 8.15 -0.93 13.64
N TRP A 36 9.08 -0.99 12.71
CA TRP A 36 8.82 -1.40 11.34
C TRP A 36 8.32 -2.85 11.26
N SER A 37 8.91 -3.77 12.00
CA SER A 37 8.45 -5.16 12.07
C SER A 37 6.99 -5.25 12.54
N LEU A 38 6.60 -4.47 13.56
CA LEU A 38 5.20 -4.41 14.01
C LEU A 38 4.27 -3.79 12.96
N LEU A 39 4.71 -2.77 12.25
CA LEU A 39 3.92 -2.13 11.18
C LEU A 39 3.85 -3.00 9.92
N SER A 40 4.95 -3.63 9.52
CA SER A 40 5.01 -4.50 8.36
C SER A 40 4.21 -5.78 8.55
N SER A 41 4.17 -6.34 9.76
CA SER A 41 3.33 -7.50 10.07
C SER A 41 1.83 -7.20 9.90
N THR A 42 1.42 -5.95 10.05
CA THR A 42 0.04 -5.52 9.75
C THR A 42 -0.20 -5.27 8.27
N LEU A 43 0.81 -4.81 7.54
CA LEU A 43 0.72 -4.52 6.11
C LEU A 43 0.92 -5.76 5.25
N SER A 44 1.71 -6.72 5.73
CA SER A 44 2.13 -7.92 5.03
C SER A 44 1.56 -9.22 5.63
N ALA A 45 0.41 -9.14 6.33
CA ALA A 45 -0.27 -10.33 6.80
C ALA A 45 -0.45 -11.35 5.67
N ILE A 46 -0.07 -12.61 5.92
CA ILE A 46 -0.30 -13.69 4.95
C ILE A 46 -1.80 -13.81 4.76
N LEU A 47 -2.28 -13.36 3.60
CA LEU A 47 -3.68 -13.50 3.24
C LEU A 47 -3.97 -14.98 2.97
N PRO A 48 -5.13 -15.49 3.41
CA PRO A 48 -5.56 -16.82 3.06
C PRO A 48 -5.63 -16.96 1.54
N LEU A 49 -5.38 -18.16 1.03
CA LEU A 49 -5.52 -18.47 -0.38
C LEU A 49 -6.96 -18.19 -0.81
N SER A 50 -7.15 -17.15 -1.59
CA SER A 50 -8.44 -16.71 -2.13
C SER A 50 -8.33 -16.46 -3.62
N GLN A 51 -9.45 -16.33 -4.31
CA GLN A 51 -9.45 -16.01 -5.74
C GLN A 51 -8.81 -14.65 -6.07
N GLU A 52 -8.71 -13.75 -5.09
CA GLU A 52 -8.13 -12.41 -5.21
C GLU A 52 -6.64 -12.37 -4.84
N THR A 53 -6.11 -13.48 -4.32
CA THR A 53 -4.71 -13.60 -3.87
C THR A 53 -3.93 -14.52 -4.80
N LEU A 54 -2.82 -14.01 -5.32
CA LEU A 54 -1.81 -14.80 -6.03
C LEU A 54 -0.71 -15.15 -5.04
N MET A 55 -0.41 -16.43 -4.91
CA MET A 55 0.71 -16.89 -4.08
C MET A 55 1.47 -17.99 -4.80
N TYR A 56 2.75 -17.79 -4.99
CA TYR A 56 3.66 -18.73 -5.63
C TYR A 56 4.83 -19.04 -4.75
N VAL A 57 5.30 -20.27 -4.82
CA VAL A 57 6.48 -20.75 -4.11
C VAL A 57 7.57 -21.15 -5.10
N ALA A 58 8.81 -20.88 -4.72
CA ALA A 58 10.00 -21.39 -5.38
C ALA A 58 10.47 -22.65 -4.66
N GLU A 59 10.74 -23.70 -5.42
CA GLU A 59 11.13 -25.01 -4.92
C GLU A 59 12.50 -25.40 -5.48
N GLU A 60 13.39 -25.86 -4.60
CA GLU A 60 14.67 -26.45 -4.93
C GLU A 60 14.82 -27.79 -4.19
N ASN A 61 15.13 -28.85 -4.91
CA ASN A 61 15.32 -30.19 -4.35
C ASN A 61 14.12 -30.66 -3.47
N GLY A 62 12.90 -30.31 -3.88
CA GLY A 62 11.67 -30.67 -3.15
C GLY A 62 11.39 -29.82 -1.90
N LYS A 63 12.17 -28.78 -1.63
CA LYS A 63 11.96 -27.86 -0.51
C LYS A 63 11.55 -26.48 -1.00
N VAL A 64 10.60 -25.86 -0.30
CA VAL A 64 10.23 -24.46 -0.54
C VAL A 64 11.33 -23.54 0.00
N VAL A 65 11.93 -22.77 -0.91
CA VAL A 65 13.07 -21.86 -0.65
C VAL A 65 12.70 -20.38 -0.80
N GLY A 66 11.50 -20.07 -1.28
CA GLY A 66 11.03 -18.71 -1.39
C GLY A 66 9.55 -18.66 -1.71
N PHE A 67 8.92 -17.51 -1.47
CA PHE A 67 7.55 -17.26 -1.89
C PHE A 67 7.32 -15.80 -2.25
N ILE A 68 6.31 -15.56 -3.10
CA ILE A 68 5.80 -14.24 -3.43
C ILE A 68 4.29 -14.24 -3.31
N GLN A 69 3.75 -13.17 -2.73
CA GLN A 69 2.32 -12.97 -2.57
C GLN A 69 1.89 -11.63 -3.15
N ALA A 70 0.83 -11.62 -3.93
CA ALA A 70 0.19 -10.40 -4.40
C ALA A 70 -1.33 -10.50 -4.23
N SER A 71 -1.97 -9.36 -4.03
CA SER A 71 -3.42 -9.25 -3.95
C SER A 71 -3.92 -8.14 -4.87
N GLY A 72 -5.11 -8.31 -5.39
CA GLY A 72 -5.75 -7.33 -6.25
C GLY A 72 -7.22 -7.18 -5.95
N GLN A 73 -7.77 -6.02 -6.32
CA GLN A 73 -9.21 -5.81 -6.27
C GLN A 73 -9.79 -5.85 -7.68
N PRO A 74 -10.88 -6.61 -7.88
CA PRO A 74 -11.57 -6.62 -9.15
C PRO A 74 -12.23 -5.26 -9.41
N LEU A 75 -11.97 -4.68 -10.56
CA LEU A 75 -12.60 -3.45 -11.02
C LEU A 75 -13.90 -3.78 -11.77
N GLY A 76 -15.01 -3.90 -11.04
CA GLY A 76 -16.34 -4.04 -11.62
C GLY A 76 -17.03 -5.38 -11.39
N LEU A 77 -18.03 -5.69 -12.24
CA LEU A 77 -18.84 -6.92 -12.18
C LEU A 77 -18.06 -8.19 -12.55
N ASP A 78 -16.94 -8.04 -13.26
CA ASP A 78 -16.04 -9.15 -13.55
C ASP A 78 -15.06 -9.33 -12.38
N LEU A 79 -15.50 -10.12 -11.42
CA LEU A 79 -14.73 -10.46 -10.19
C LEU A 79 -13.42 -11.23 -10.47
N ARG A 80 -13.16 -11.60 -11.73
CA ARG A 80 -12.00 -12.40 -12.12
C ARG A 80 -10.82 -11.58 -12.64
N ARG A 81 -10.99 -10.27 -12.89
CA ARG A 81 -9.96 -9.42 -13.47
C ARG A 81 -9.62 -8.23 -12.58
N ALA A 82 -8.60 -8.39 -11.76
CA ALA A 82 -7.96 -7.26 -11.12
C ALA A 82 -7.06 -6.55 -12.13
N THR A 83 -7.32 -5.27 -12.43
CA THR A 83 -6.45 -4.49 -13.31
C THR A 83 -5.20 -3.98 -12.61
N VAL A 84 -5.17 -4.06 -11.29
CA VAL A 84 -4.05 -3.64 -10.44
C VAL A 84 -3.81 -4.69 -9.37
N LEU A 85 -2.57 -5.11 -9.22
CA LEU A 85 -2.13 -6.01 -8.17
C LEU A 85 -1.07 -5.32 -7.31
N GLN A 86 -1.16 -5.50 -5.99
CA GLN A 86 -0.18 -5.09 -5.01
C GLN A 86 0.62 -6.31 -4.57
N VAL A 87 1.94 -6.28 -4.75
CA VAL A 87 2.83 -7.26 -4.13
C VAL A 87 2.88 -6.96 -2.63
N LEU A 88 2.53 -7.96 -1.83
CA LEU A 88 2.45 -7.86 -0.38
C LEU A 88 3.68 -8.43 0.30
N ASN A 89 4.15 -9.58 -0.19
CA ASN A 89 5.28 -10.30 0.37
C ASN A 89 6.16 -10.85 -0.74
N LEU A 90 7.46 -10.81 -0.52
CA LEU A 90 8.48 -11.57 -1.22
C LEU A 90 9.53 -11.96 -0.19
N GLN A 91 9.78 -13.25 -0.04
CA GLN A 91 10.80 -13.75 0.86
C GLN A 91 11.56 -14.91 0.23
N VAL A 92 12.83 -15.00 0.57
CA VAL A 92 13.75 -16.09 0.17
C VAL A 92 14.42 -16.61 1.42
N ALA A 93 14.55 -17.92 1.53
CA ALA A 93 15.23 -18.58 2.63
C ALA A 93 16.73 -18.21 2.62
N GLU A 94 17.34 -18.08 3.82
CA GLU A 94 18.75 -17.67 3.95
C GLU A 94 19.73 -18.64 3.29
N GLU A 95 19.37 -19.93 3.29
CA GLU A 95 20.15 -20.98 2.69
C GLU A 95 20.15 -20.99 1.15
N SER A 96 19.37 -20.12 0.52
CA SER A 96 19.18 -20.07 -0.93
C SER A 96 19.69 -18.76 -1.52
N ASP A 97 20.04 -18.81 -2.80
CA ASP A 97 20.52 -17.64 -3.53
C ASP A 97 19.38 -16.68 -3.85
N SER A 98 19.29 -15.61 -3.07
CA SER A 98 18.24 -14.58 -3.25
C SER A 98 18.38 -13.83 -4.59
N GLU A 99 19.58 -13.74 -5.17
CA GLU A 99 19.80 -13.06 -6.47
C GLU A 99 19.24 -13.88 -7.63
N VAL A 100 19.05 -15.18 -7.43
CA VAL A 100 18.43 -16.09 -8.41
C VAL A 100 16.94 -16.28 -8.12
N VAL A 101 16.59 -16.57 -6.87
CA VAL A 101 15.22 -16.97 -6.50
C VAL A 101 14.25 -15.78 -6.54
N ALA A 102 14.65 -14.62 -6.02
CA ALA A 102 13.73 -13.47 -5.96
C ALA A 102 13.36 -12.92 -7.35
N PRO A 103 14.31 -12.68 -8.29
CA PRO A 103 13.92 -12.26 -9.64
C PRO A 103 13.05 -13.28 -10.37
N ALA A 104 13.28 -14.58 -10.18
CA ALA A 104 12.47 -15.62 -10.81
C ALA A 104 11.03 -15.60 -10.29
N LEU A 105 10.82 -15.42 -8.98
CA LEU A 105 9.49 -15.25 -8.39
C LEU A 105 8.77 -13.99 -8.91
N VAL A 106 9.48 -12.86 -9.01
CA VAL A 106 8.92 -11.59 -9.52
C VAL A 106 8.54 -11.71 -11.00
N GLU A 107 9.34 -12.39 -11.81
CA GLU A 107 9.05 -12.66 -13.22
C GLU A 107 7.81 -13.53 -13.36
N HIS A 108 7.77 -14.67 -12.68
CA HIS A 108 6.63 -15.57 -12.71
C HIS A 108 5.32 -14.89 -12.28
N LEU A 109 5.36 -14.11 -11.20
CA LEU A 109 4.20 -13.32 -10.77
C LEU A 109 3.76 -12.34 -11.87
N SER A 110 4.72 -11.68 -12.55
CA SER A 110 4.41 -10.73 -13.63
C SER A 110 3.70 -11.39 -14.79
N ASP A 111 4.17 -12.59 -15.22
CA ASP A 111 3.56 -13.36 -16.29
C ASP A 111 2.15 -13.80 -15.93
N GLN A 112 1.98 -14.34 -14.72
CA GLN A 112 0.67 -14.77 -14.23
C GLN A 112 -0.32 -13.61 -14.03
N ALA A 113 0.17 -12.45 -13.64
CA ALA A 113 -0.62 -11.23 -13.55
C ALA A 113 -1.09 -10.77 -14.94
N LEU A 114 -0.20 -10.81 -15.94
CA LEU A 114 -0.51 -10.48 -17.33
C LEU A 114 -1.56 -11.42 -17.91
N GLU A 115 -1.42 -12.73 -17.70
CA GLU A 115 -2.39 -13.74 -18.14
C GLU A 115 -3.79 -13.50 -17.55
N ARG A 116 -3.86 -12.97 -16.32
CA ARG A 116 -5.12 -12.58 -15.67
C ARG A 116 -5.64 -11.21 -16.09
N GLY A 117 -4.94 -10.51 -16.99
CA GLY A 117 -5.31 -9.22 -17.52
C GLY A 117 -5.01 -8.04 -16.58
N ALA A 118 -4.09 -8.21 -15.62
CA ALA A 118 -3.59 -7.10 -14.85
C ALA A 118 -2.78 -6.15 -15.75
N LEU A 119 -2.96 -4.86 -15.51
CA LEU A 119 -2.25 -3.80 -16.25
C LEU A 119 -1.01 -3.31 -15.50
N ARG A 120 -1.04 -3.41 -14.18
CA ARG A 120 0.01 -2.84 -13.32
C ARG A 120 0.22 -3.72 -12.09
N LEU A 121 1.50 -3.85 -11.72
CA LEU A 121 1.93 -4.41 -10.45
C LEU A 121 2.57 -3.30 -9.64
N PHE A 122 2.15 -3.16 -8.41
CA PHE A 122 2.76 -2.24 -7.46
C PHE A 122 3.49 -3.00 -6.36
N VAL A 123 4.57 -2.44 -5.87
CA VAL A 123 5.25 -2.90 -4.66
C VAL A 123 5.73 -1.70 -3.84
N ARG A 124 5.74 -1.86 -2.54
CA ARG A 124 6.24 -0.89 -1.57
C ARG A 124 7.37 -1.54 -0.79
N LEU A 125 8.55 -0.95 -0.84
CA LEU A 125 9.76 -1.49 -0.21
C LEU A 125 10.47 -0.39 0.57
N PRO A 126 11.07 -0.69 1.73
CA PRO A 126 12.06 0.19 2.35
C PRO A 126 13.15 0.59 1.34
N GLU A 127 13.68 1.81 1.46
CA GLU A 127 14.69 2.32 0.53
C GLU A 127 15.95 1.43 0.46
N ARG A 128 16.27 0.75 1.58
CA ARG A 128 17.44 -0.14 1.70
C ARG A 128 17.05 -1.63 1.71
N ASP A 129 15.92 -1.96 1.14
CA ASP A 129 15.47 -3.35 1.08
C ASP A 129 16.42 -4.19 0.19
N PRO A 130 16.93 -5.34 0.69
CA PRO A 130 17.85 -6.19 -0.07
C PRO A 130 17.21 -6.80 -1.32
N LEU A 131 15.87 -6.86 -1.40
CA LEU A 131 15.13 -7.39 -2.55
C LEU A 131 14.85 -6.33 -3.63
N LEU A 132 15.17 -5.06 -3.38
CA LEU A 132 14.98 -3.97 -4.35
C LEU A 132 15.65 -4.25 -5.72
N PRO A 133 16.88 -4.79 -5.78
CA PRO A 133 17.52 -5.15 -7.07
C PRO A 133 16.70 -6.16 -7.88
N ALA A 134 16.07 -7.15 -7.23
CA ALA A 134 15.26 -8.16 -7.90
C ALA A 134 14.06 -7.54 -8.65
N PHE A 135 13.38 -6.58 -8.04
CA PHE A 135 12.29 -5.85 -8.67
C PHE A 135 12.78 -4.97 -9.83
N ARG A 136 13.88 -4.22 -9.63
CA ARG A 136 14.47 -3.38 -10.69
C ARG A 136 14.90 -4.20 -11.90
N LEU A 137 15.54 -5.35 -11.67
CA LEU A 137 15.96 -6.27 -12.73
C LEU A 137 14.77 -6.76 -13.58
N ARG A 138 13.59 -6.87 -12.98
CA ARG A 138 12.35 -7.31 -13.64
C ARG A 138 11.47 -6.15 -14.12
N GLY A 139 12.03 -4.95 -14.27
CA GLY A 139 11.39 -3.81 -14.92
C GLY A 139 10.46 -2.99 -14.04
N PHE A 140 10.53 -3.14 -12.72
CA PHE A 140 9.89 -2.21 -11.82
C PHE A 140 10.66 -0.90 -11.76
N ARG A 141 9.93 0.21 -11.91
CA ARG A 141 10.49 1.57 -11.78
C ARG A 141 9.87 2.29 -10.60
N GLN A 142 10.66 3.10 -9.95
CA GLN A 142 10.16 3.98 -8.89
C GLN A 142 9.29 5.08 -9.50
N TYR A 143 8.11 5.30 -8.90
CA TYR A 143 7.19 6.37 -9.31
C TYR A 143 6.89 7.37 -8.20
N ALA A 144 7.09 6.98 -6.95
CA ALA A 144 6.93 7.85 -5.79
C ALA A 144 7.80 7.38 -4.62
N THR A 145 7.89 8.23 -3.60
CA THR A 145 8.51 7.93 -2.31
C THR A 145 7.50 8.24 -1.21
N GLU A 146 7.50 7.42 -0.19
CA GLU A 146 6.62 7.55 0.97
C GLU A 146 7.46 7.64 2.24
N VAL A 147 7.08 8.54 3.13
CA VAL A 147 7.72 8.75 4.42
C VAL A 147 6.79 8.23 5.50
N VAL A 148 7.25 7.27 6.28
CA VAL A 148 6.55 6.78 7.46
C VAL A 148 7.02 7.59 8.66
N VAL A 149 6.10 8.27 9.31
CA VAL A 149 6.35 9.06 10.52
C VAL A 149 5.65 8.41 11.71
N TYR A 150 6.27 8.52 12.87
CA TYR A 150 5.84 7.87 14.09
C TYR A 150 6.08 8.77 15.30
N ALA A 151 5.19 8.71 16.29
CA ALA A 151 5.35 9.38 17.57
C ALA A 151 4.81 8.47 18.70
N ASP A 152 5.55 8.39 19.80
CA ASP A 152 5.12 7.64 20.99
C ASP A 152 3.94 8.32 21.70
N LYS A 153 4.00 9.64 21.83
CA LYS A 153 2.97 10.46 22.47
C LYS A 153 2.80 11.76 21.68
N PRO A 154 2.10 11.73 20.55
CA PRO A 154 1.86 12.94 19.80
C PRO A 154 0.82 13.81 20.50
N GLU A 155 1.06 15.12 20.52
CA GLU A 155 0.15 16.09 21.13
C GLU A 155 -0.25 17.16 20.11
N PRO A 156 -1.53 17.56 20.06
CA PRO A 156 -1.94 18.69 19.27
C PRO A 156 -1.28 19.98 19.81
N ARG A 157 -0.88 20.87 18.91
CA ARG A 157 -0.31 22.17 19.28
C ARG A 157 -1.36 23.24 19.57
N SER A 158 -2.56 23.03 19.09
CA SER A 158 -3.65 23.99 19.17
C SER A 158 -5.00 23.29 19.26
N ASP A 159 -5.93 23.90 19.98
CA ASP A 159 -7.33 23.51 19.98
C ASP A 159 -8.11 24.18 18.81
N ARG A 160 -7.42 24.87 17.93
CA ARG A 160 -8.01 25.42 16.70
C ARG A 160 -8.12 24.31 15.67
N PHE A 161 -9.35 24.06 15.27
CA PHE A 161 -9.67 23.10 14.19
C PHE A 161 -10.04 23.85 12.92
N PRO A 162 -9.88 23.22 11.74
CA PRO A 162 -10.25 23.84 10.49
C PRO A 162 -11.75 24.17 10.45
N ASP A 163 -12.10 25.37 10.00
CA ASP A 163 -13.51 25.69 9.74
C ASP A 163 -14.08 24.79 8.67
N GLY A 164 -15.33 24.33 8.87
CA GLY A 164 -16.03 23.44 7.95
C GLY A 164 -15.71 21.95 8.14
N VAL A 165 -15.12 21.57 9.27
CA VAL A 165 -14.93 20.14 9.61
C VAL A 165 -16.28 19.45 9.79
N ARG A 166 -16.48 18.32 9.11
CA ARG A 166 -17.63 17.46 9.27
C ARG A 166 -17.30 16.00 8.96
N PRO A 167 -18.10 15.05 9.48
CA PRO A 167 -17.95 13.64 9.11
C PRO A 167 -18.11 13.41 7.59
N VAL A 168 -17.37 12.43 7.07
CA VAL A 168 -17.49 11.99 5.67
C VAL A 168 -18.88 11.40 5.41
N LYS A 169 -19.48 11.77 4.28
CA LYS A 169 -20.74 11.25 3.78
C LYS A 169 -20.52 10.39 2.53
N ARG A 170 -21.46 9.48 2.26
CA ARG A 170 -21.41 8.62 1.04
C ARG A 170 -21.30 9.41 -0.28
N GLY A 171 -21.86 10.62 -0.31
CA GLY A 171 -21.81 11.50 -1.48
C GLY A 171 -20.43 12.15 -1.73
N ASP A 172 -19.55 12.17 -0.74
CA ASP A 172 -18.29 12.92 -0.81
C ASP A 172 -17.22 12.25 -1.70
N ASN A 173 -17.39 10.99 -2.07
CA ASN A 173 -16.37 10.22 -2.82
C ASN A 173 -15.88 10.93 -4.09
N ARG A 174 -16.74 11.65 -4.82
CA ARG A 174 -16.30 12.40 -6.02
C ARG A 174 -15.44 13.60 -5.65
N MET A 175 -15.81 14.32 -4.60
CA MET A 175 -15.05 15.48 -4.12
C MET A 175 -13.72 15.04 -3.48
N LEU A 176 -13.70 13.90 -2.77
CA LEU A 176 -12.46 13.29 -2.29
C LEU A 176 -11.53 12.86 -3.43
N TYR A 177 -12.07 12.34 -4.52
CA TYR A 177 -11.28 12.07 -5.72
C TYR A 177 -10.72 13.35 -6.35
N GLN A 178 -11.49 14.44 -6.35
CA GLN A 178 -10.99 15.74 -6.81
C GLN A 178 -9.87 16.27 -5.90
N LEU A 179 -10.04 16.15 -4.58
CA LEU A 179 -8.97 16.48 -3.61
C LEU A 179 -7.70 15.67 -3.89
N TYR A 180 -7.83 14.34 -4.03
CA TYR A 180 -6.73 13.46 -4.41
C TYR A 180 -6.05 13.92 -5.70
N ARG A 181 -6.82 14.23 -6.75
CA ARG A 181 -6.31 14.68 -8.04
C ARG A 181 -5.57 16.03 -7.97
N LYS A 182 -6.03 16.95 -7.10
CA LYS A 182 -5.39 18.24 -6.89
C LYS A 182 -4.11 18.15 -6.06
N GLY A 183 -4.11 17.31 -5.03
CA GLY A 183 -2.97 17.12 -4.14
C GLY A 183 -1.90 16.16 -4.66
N THR A 184 -2.21 15.33 -5.68
CA THR A 184 -1.30 14.31 -6.19
C THR A 184 -0.70 14.72 -7.54
N PRO A 185 0.63 14.64 -7.71
CA PRO A 185 1.27 14.89 -9.00
C PRO A 185 0.65 14.07 -10.12
N GLN A 186 0.48 14.66 -11.30
CA GLN A 186 -0.21 14.03 -12.43
C GLN A 186 0.39 12.66 -12.80
N GLY A 187 1.71 12.54 -12.84
CA GLY A 187 2.38 11.29 -13.17
C GLY A 187 2.07 10.18 -12.16
N VAL A 188 1.92 10.51 -10.87
CA VAL A 188 1.55 9.57 -9.81
C VAL A 188 0.08 9.17 -9.94
N SER A 189 -0.82 10.16 -10.04
CA SER A 189 -2.26 9.89 -10.12
C SER A 189 -2.66 9.10 -11.36
N GLN A 190 -1.97 9.28 -12.48
CA GLN A 190 -2.17 8.49 -13.71
C GLN A 190 -1.74 7.03 -13.56
N LEU A 191 -0.74 6.75 -12.72
CA LEU A 191 -0.29 5.39 -12.43
C LEU A 191 -1.17 4.72 -11.38
N GLU A 192 -1.47 5.41 -10.28
CA GLU A 192 -2.20 4.80 -9.16
C GLU A 192 -3.69 4.65 -9.48
N ALA A 193 -4.32 5.75 -9.88
CA ALA A 193 -5.78 5.80 -10.06
C ALA A 193 -6.18 6.82 -11.16
N PRO A 194 -5.97 6.52 -12.44
CA PRO A 194 -6.29 7.42 -13.56
C PRO A 194 -7.78 7.74 -13.66
N THR A 195 -8.64 6.88 -13.13
CA THR A 195 -10.10 7.06 -13.16
C THR A 195 -10.69 7.09 -11.75
N TYR A 196 -11.85 7.74 -11.62
CA TYR A 196 -12.62 7.70 -10.36
C TYR A 196 -12.96 6.27 -9.91
N ARG A 197 -13.20 5.37 -10.86
CA ARG A 197 -13.52 3.97 -10.57
C ARG A 197 -12.34 3.25 -9.93
N GLU A 198 -11.12 3.43 -10.45
CA GLU A 198 -9.90 2.86 -9.89
C GLU A 198 -9.58 3.47 -8.52
N TRP A 199 -9.71 4.80 -8.41
CA TRP A 199 -9.54 5.49 -7.13
C TRP A 199 -10.50 4.95 -6.07
N ARG A 200 -11.78 4.79 -6.42
CA ARG A 200 -12.78 4.26 -5.52
C ARG A 200 -12.49 2.81 -5.12
N ALA A 201 -11.95 1.99 -6.01
CA ALA A 201 -11.55 0.62 -5.69
C ALA A 201 -10.37 0.60 -4.70
N LEU A 202 -9.44 1.54 -4.83
CA LEU A 202 -8.27 1.64 -3.94
C LEU A 202 -8.60 2.29 -2.59
N HIS A 203 -9.49 3.29 -2.54
CA HIS A 203 -9.74 4.11 -1.36
C HIS A 203 -11.17 3.96 -0.79
N GLY A 204 -12.12 3.58 -1.59
CA GLY A 204 -13.55 3.50 -1.23
C GLY A 204 -14.02 2.14 -0.75
N GLY A 205 -13.20 1.13 -0.84
CA GLY A 205 -13.46 -0.21 -0.31
C GLY A 205 -12.33 -0.59 0.60
N GLU A 206 -12.55 -0.73 1.86
CA GLU A 206 -11.86 -1.52 2.88
C GLU A 206 -10.54 -2.26 2.48
N TRP A 207 -9.73 -1.72 1.56
CA TRP A 207 -8.51 -2.38 1.14
C TRP A 207 -7.49 -2.49 2.29
N THR A 208 -7.49 -1.47 3.14
CA THR A 208 -6.84 -1.55 4.44
C THR A 208 -7.78 -2.11 5.52
N GLY A 209 -9.09 -2.12 5.31
CA GLY A 209 -10.10 -2.42 6.31
C GLY A 209 -10.49 -3.89 6.44
N ARG A 210 -10.27 -4.74 5.43
CA ARG A 210 -10.48 -6.19 5.60
C ARG A 210 -9.38 -6.86 6.43
N LEU A 211 -8.21 -6.24 6.52
CA LEU A 211 -7.11 -6.68 7.38
C LEU A 211 -7.02 -5.86 8.68
N ALA A 212 -7.60 -4.66 8.71
CA ALA A 212 -7.79 -3.95 9.97
C ALA A 212 -8.78 -4.73 10.82
N ALA A 213 -8.27 -5.24 11.93
CA ALA A 213 -8.96 -6.13 12.84
C ALA A 213 -10.42 -5.71 13.09
N ARG A 214 -11.32 -6.67 13.14
CA ARG A 214 -12.61 -6.52 13.78
C ARG A 214 -12.39 -5.83 15.14
N GLY A 215 -12.82 -4.56 15.27
CA GLY A 215 -12.73 -3.81 16.52
C GLY A 215 -11.97 -2.49 16.47
N SER A 216 -11.43 -2.03 15.32
CA SER A 216 -10.87 -0.67 15.25
C SER A 216 -11.96 0.38 15.18
N ASP A 217 -11.89 1.37 16.06
CA ASP A 217 -12.73 2.58 16.00
C ASP A 217 -12.17 3.48 14.88
N LYS A 218 -12.95 3.63 13.81
CA LYS A 218 -12.58 4.43 12.63
C LYS A 218 -13.38 5.71 12.60
N GLN A 219 -12.69 6.82 12.57
CA GLN A 219 -13.28 8.14 12.46
C GLN A 219 -12.74 8.84 11.21
N GLU A 220 -13.63 9.40 10.40
CA GLU A 220 -13.28 9.96 9.10
C GLU A 220 -14.01 11.28 8.88
N TYR A 221 -13.24 12.34 8.60
CA TYR A 221 -13.72 13.70 8.48
C TYR A 221 -13.16 14.40 7.26
N VAL A 222 -13.90 15.38 6.78
CA VAL A 222 -13.48 16.30 5.71
C VAL A 222 -13.52 17.74 6.19
N VAL A 223 -12.70 18.57 5.57
CA VAL A 223 -12.81 20.04 5.66
C VAL A 223 -13.55 20.49 4.41
N ASP A 224 -14.83 20.86 4.60
CA ASP A 224 -15.75 21.27 3.56
C ASP A 224 -15.93 22.78 3.60
N ARG A 225 -15.45 23.45 2.56
CA ARG A 225 -15.62 24.88 2.34
C ARG A 225 -16.51 25.07 1.11
N VAL A 226 -16.02 25.73 0.06
CA VAL A 226 -16.66 25.71 -1.27
C VAL A 226 -16.49 24.35 -1.94
N GLU A 227 -15.39 23.66 -1.57
CA GLU A 227 -15.06 22.30 -1.97
C GLU A 227 -14.35 21.60 -0.81
N ILE A 228 -14.17 20.28 -0.90
CA ILE A 228 -13.38 19.55 0.08
C ILE A 228 -11.90 19.86 -0.15
N VAL A 229 -11.26 20.52 0.82
CA VAL A 229 -9.86 20.96 0.80
C VAL A 229 -8.96 20.14 1.71
N GLY A 230 -9.55 19.33 2.62
CA GLY A 230 -8.84 18.46 3.53
C GLY A 230 -9.65 17.22 3.88
N TRP A 231 -8.94 16.17 4.23
CA TRP A 231 -9.49 14.91 4.71
C TRP A 231 -8.56 14.31 5.74
N VAL A 232 -9.13 13.75 6.80
CA VAL A 232 -8.41 13.01 7.83
C VAL A 232 -9.17 11.76 8.21
N LYS A 233 -8.43 10.68 8.40
CA LYS A 233 -8.92 9.42 8.94
C LYS A 233 -8.06 9.02 10.11
N ALA A 234 -8.67 8.89 11.28
CA ALA A 234 -8.07 8.33 12.48
C ALA A 234 -8.61 6.92 12.69
N GLU A 235 -7.72 5.99 13.01
CA GLU A 235 -8.06 4.60 13.28
C GLU A 235 -7.36 4.19 14.56
N ARG A 236 -8.16 3.99 15.63
CA ARG A 236 -7.66 3.50 16.91
C ARG A 236 -7.41 2.01 16.80
N SER A 237 -6.23 1.61 17.20
CA SER A 237 -5.87 0.20 17.23
C SER A 237 -6.37 -0.48 18.50
N THR A 238 -6.65 -1.76 18.41
CA THR A 238 -6.90 -2.61 19.56
C THR A 238 -5.64 -3.43 19.88
N GLY A 239 -5.12 -3.29 21.09
CA GLY A 239 -3.93 -4.03 21.54
C GLY A 239 -2.63 -3.26 21.38
N ALA A 240 -1.53 -3.95 21.10
CA ALA A 240 -0.17 -3.37 21.09
C ALA A 240 0.20 -2.62 19.79
N ARG A 241 -0.74 -2.49 18.85
CA ARG A 241 -0.47 -1.81 17.57
C ARG A 241 -0.61 -0.31 17.74
N PRO A 242 0.21 0.49 17.05
CA PRO A 242 0.04 1.94 17.02
C PRO A 242 -1.25 2.36 16.32
N ASP A 243 -1.81 3.50 16.74
CA ASP A 243 -2.91 4.15 16.06
C ASP A 243 -2.48 4.68 14.69
N THR A 244 -3.41 4.79 13.77
CA THR A 244 -3.11 5.24 12.40
C THR A 244 -3.80 6.56 12.09
N LEU A 245 -3.05 7.49 11.52
CA LEU A 245 -3.55 8.75 10.96
C LEU A 245 -3.27 8.78 9.46
N ASN A 246 -4.29 9.07 8.68
CA ASN A 246 -4.17 9.29 7.23
C ASN A 246 -4.71 10.66 6.87
N PHE A 247 -4.04 11.35 5.96
CA PHE A 247 -4.37 12.72 5.59
C PHE A 247 -4.37 12.90 4.07
N MET A 248 -5.23 13.79 3.60
CA MET A 248 -5.11 14.51 2.34
C MET A 248 -5.41 15.99 2.62
N ALA A 249 -4.54 16.88 2.25
CA ALA A 249 -4.76 18.31 2.41
C ALA A 249 -4.14 19.08 1.24
N LEU A 250 -4.84 20.12 0.78
CA LEU A 250 -4.20 21.10 -0.09
C LEU A 250 -3.21 21.95 0.73
N PRO A 251 -2.08 22.34 0.13
CA PRO A 251 -1.01 23.07 0.82
C PRO A 251 -1.35 24.55 1.03
N GLU A 252 -2.57 24.86 1.46
CA GLU A 252 -3.08 26.23 1.56
C GLU A 252 -3.10 26.72 3.02
N GLY A 253 -2.31 27.75 3.29
CA GLY A 253 -2.30 28.44 4.58
C GLY A 253 -2.04 27.52 5.78
N PRO A 254 -2.78 27.70 6.90
CA PRO A 254 -2.59 26.93 8.11
C PRO A 254 -3.23 25.52 8.06
N LEU A 255 -3.96 25.17 7.02
CA LEU A 255 -4.78 23.96 6.92
C LEU A 255 -4.05 22.66 7.27
N PRO A 256 -2.83 22.36 6.80
CA PRO A 256 -2.13 21.12 7.17
C PRO A 256 -1.90 21.01 8.69
N GLY A 257 -1.53 22.12 9.35
CA GLY A 257 -1.33 22.16 10.80
C GLY A 257 -2.64 21.96 11.56
N GLU A 258 -3.69 22.69 11.21
CA GLU A 258 -5.01 22.58 11.84
C GLU A 258 -5.61 21.17 11.64
N LEU A 259 -5.41 20.58 10.47
CA LEU A 259 -5.88 19.22 10.19
C LEU A 259 -5.11 18.16 10.97
N ALA A 260 -3.80 18.36 11.16
CA ALA A 260 -2.98 17.48 12.01
C ALA A 260 -3.44 17.56 13.48
N ASP A 261 -3.71 18.78 14.02
CA ASP A 261 -4.23 18.96 15.38
C ASP A 261 -5.59 18.29 15.54
N TYR A 262 -6.47 18.46 14.55
CA TYR A 262 -7.77 17.79 14.55
C TYR A 262 -7.63 16.27 14.55
N GLY A 263 -6.80 15.71 13.67
CA GLY A 263 -6.53 14.26 13.61
C GLY A 263 -6.02 13.71 14.96
N LEU A 264 -5.12 14.44 15.63
CA LEU A 264 -4.62 14.07 16.95
C LEU A 264 -5.69 14.16 18.02
N SER A 265 -6.59 15.15 17.94
CA SER A 265 -7.70 15.26 18.90
C SER A 265 -8.66 14.05 18.85
N LEU A 266 -8.78 13.40 17.69
CA LEU A 266 -9.56 12.16 17.54
C LEU A 266 -8.92 10.97 18.28
N LEU A 267 -7.61 11.04 18.56
CA LEU A 267 -6.85 10.02 19.29
C LEU A 267 -6.59 10.39 20.75
N LYS A 268 -7.11 11.52 21.25
CA LYS A 268 -6.77 12.12 22.55
C LYS A 268 -6.83 11.15 23.74
N ASP A 269 -7.76 10.17 23.70
CA ASP A 269 -7.92 9.20 24.80
C ASP A 269 -7.14 7.90 24.57
N SER A 270 -6.27 7.88 23.55
CA SER A 270 -5.42 6.73 23.25
C SER A 270 -4.07 6.90 23.95
N GLU A 271 -3.64 5.86 24.64
CA GLU A 271 -2.29 5.77 25.21
C GLU A 271 -1.29 5.09 24.25
N THR A 272 -1.78 4.70 23.07
CA THR A 272 -0.95 4.03 22.06
C THR A 272 -0.20 5.04 21.21
N PRO A 273 1.02 4.69 20.76
CA PRO A 273 1.73 5.49 19.76
C PRO A 273 0.91 5.70 18.50
N ALA A 274 1.21 6.73 17.73
CA ALA A 274 0.58 6.97 16.45
C ALA A 274 1.58 7.00 15.29
N TRP A 275 1.13 6.61 14.12
CA TRP A 275 1.91 6.67 12.90
C TRP A 275 1.08 7.16 11.72
N SER A 276 1.79 7.66 10.72
CA SER A 276 1.21 8.06 9.45
C SER A 276 2.16 7.75 8.31
N SER A 277 1.60 7.43 7.15
CA SER A 277 2.35 7.21 5.93
C SER A 277 1.96 8.28 4.91
N LEU A 278 2.92 9.11 4.53
CA LEU A 278 2.71 10.29 3.71
C LEU A 278 3.60 10.24 2.46
N ARG A 279 3.09 10.73 1.35
CA ARG A 279 3.90 10.88 0.16
C ARG A 279 4.93 11.98 0.34
N HIS A 280 6.11 11.80 -0.21
CA HIS A 280 7.17 12.81 -0.10
C HIS A 280 6.73 14.19 -0.61
N TYR A 281 5.83 14.24 -1.58
CA TYR A 281 5.30 15.51 -2.10
C TYR A 281 4.29 16.19 -1.14
N ASP A 282 3.81 15.51 -0.11
CA ASP A 282 2.95 16.07 0.95
C ASP A 282 3.80 16.70 2.07
N SER A 283 4.87 17.41 1.69
CA SER A 283 5.86 17.98 2.63
C SER A 283 5.22 18.85 3.71
N HIS A 284 4.17 19.61 3.38
CA HIS A 284 3.46 20.45 4.36
C HIS A 284 2.82 19.65 5.49
N MET A 285 2.27 18.46 5.18
CA MET A 285 1.70 17.57 6.19
C MET A 285 2.79 16.87 6.98
N ILE A 286 3.90 16.47 6.32
CA ILE A 286 5.07 15.90 7.00
C ILE A 286 5.62 16.90 8.02
N ASP A 287 5.79 18.17 7.63
CA ASP A 287 6.29 19.22 8.52
C ASP A 287 5.29 19.55 9.64
N ALA A 288 3.99 19.54 9.33
CA ALA A 288 2.94 19.70 10.32
C ALA A 288 3.00 18.63 11.41
N LEU A 289 3.17 17.36 11.04
CA LEU A 289 3.29 16.25 11.98
C LEU A 289 4.63 16.27 12.74
N ARG A 290 5.74 16.58 12.07
CA ARG A 290 7.04 16.77 12.75
C ARG A 290 6.94 17.81 13.84
N GLY A 291 6.25 18.90 13.57
CA GLY A 291 5.98 19.93 14.57
C GLY A 291 5.19 19.42 15.78
N ARG A 292 4.58 18.22 15.74
CA ARG A 292 3.76 17.60 16.80
C ARG A 292 4.40 16.34 17.38
N GLY A 293 5.72 16.24 17.27
CA GLY A 293 6.50 15.18 17.87
C GLY A 293 6.69 13.93 17.03
N PHE A 294 6.21 13.91 15.77
CA PHE A 294 6.50 12.80 14.87
C PHE A 294 7.93 12.85 14.35
N GLY A 295 8.64 11.75 14.49
CA GLY A 295 9.92 11.49 13.84
C GLY A 295 9.74 10.67 12.57
N VAL A 296 10.70 10.77 11.64
CA VAL A 296 10.74 9.86 10.48
C VAL A 296 11.21 8.50 10.95
N LEU A 297 10.36 7.49 10.78
CA LEU A 297 10.69 6.10 11.08
C LEU A 297 11.50 5.49 9.93
N LEU A 298 11.00 5.61 8.72
CA LEU A 298 11.67 5.13 7.52
C LEU A 298 11.11 5.79 6.26
N THR A 299 11.84 5.61 5.16
CA THR A 299 11.43 5.98 3.81
C THR A 299 11.20 4.71 2.99
N GLN A 300 10.10 4.70 2.23
CA GLN A 300 9.75 3.61 1.32
C GLN A 300 9.76 4.07 -0.12
N LEU A 301 10.22 3.21 -0.99
CA LEU A 301 10.12 3.37 -2.43
C LEU A 301 8.84 2.69 -2.93
N LEU A 302 8.10 3.41 -3.72
CA LEU A 302 6.90 2.91 -4.38
C LEU A 302 7.26 2.61 -5.82
N LEU A 303 7.23 1.34 -6.16
CA LEU A 303 7.62 0.87 -7.48
C LEU A 303 6.39 0.37 -8.23
N VAL A 304 6.42 0.54 -9.55
CA VAL A 304 5.39 0.05 -10.47
C VAL A 304 6.03 -0.67 -11.63
N LYS A 305 5.42 -1.76 -12.05
CA LYS A 305 5.65 -2.39 -13.35
C LYS A 305 4.36 -2.33 -14.15
N GLU A 306 4.39 -1.65 -15.29
CA GLU A 306 3.30 -1.65 -16.26
C GLU A 306 3.41 -2.91 -17.12
N LEU A 307 2.33 -3.65 -17.22
CA LEU A 307 2.26 -4.89 -18.00
C LEU A 307 1.68 -4.59 -19.36
N ALA A 308 2.39 -4.97 -20.41
CA ALA A 308 1.91 -4.79 -21.79
C ALA A 308 0.83 -5.82 -22.11
N ILE A 309 -0.38 -5.38 -22.40
CA ILE A 309 -1.42 -6.25 -22.93
C ILE A 309 -1.17 -6.40 -24.43
N ARG A 310 -0.97 -7.63 -24.90
CA ARG A 310 -1.03 -7.93 -26.35
C ARG A 310 -2.47 -7.73 -26.81
N VAL A 311 -2.74 -6.61 -27.48
CA VAL A 311 -3.98 -6.45 -28.21
C VAL A 311 -3.90 -7.39 -29.43
N PRO A 312 -4.77 -8.39 -29.55
CA PRO A 312 -4.79 -9.20 -30.76
C PRO A 312 -5.11 -8.26 -31.94
N VAL A 313 -4.18 -8.10 -32.85
CA VAL A 313 -4.43 -7.42 -34.12
C VAL A 313 -5.48 -8.27 -34.86
N ARG A 314 -6.72 -7.81 -34.93
CA ARG A 314 -7.68 -8.37 -35.87
C ARG A 314 -7.12 -8.08 -37.27
N GLU A 315 -6.56 -9.05 -37.91
CA GLU A 315 -6.36 -9.00 -39.34
C GLU A 315 -7.72 -8.69 -39.98
N LYS A 316 -7.86 -7.51 -40.53
CA LYS A 316 -8.99 -7.19 -41.40
C LYS A 316 -8.88 -8.17 -42.59
N GLY A 317 -9.73 -9.19 -42.59
CA GLY A 317 -9.85 -10.09 -43.72
C GLY A 317 -10.00 -9.24 -44.97
N LEU A 318 -9.13 -9.49 -45.95
CA LEU A 318 -9.22 -8.96 -47.29
C LEU A 318 -10.63 -9.31 -47.81
N VAL A 319 -11.45 -8.29 -47.98
CA VAL A 319 -12.72 -8.44 -48.71
C VAL A 319 -12.34 -8.73 -50.14
N PRO A 320 -12.67 -9.91 -50.72
CA PRO A 320 -12.41 -10.15 -52.11
C PRO A 320 -13.30 -9.17 -52.93
N SER A 321 -12.66 -8.32 -53.72
CA SER A 321 -13.34 -7.52 -54.72
C SER A 321 -13.81 -8.46 -55.82
N PHE A 322 -15.10 -8.74 -55.88
CA PHE A 322 -15.71 -9.29 -57.08
C PHE A 322 -15.78 -8.19 -58.13
N GLY A 323 -15.05 -8.36 -59.25
CA GLY A 323 -15.21 -7.64 -60.48
C GLY A 323 -16.40 -8.11 -61.26
#